data_f139e66fdb56c43298c45d7790cdc62d
#
_entry.id   f139e66fdb56c43298c45d7790cdc62d
#
_cell.length_a   1.000
_cell.length_b   1.000
_cell.length_c   1.000
_cell.angle_alpha   90.00
_cell.angle_beta   90.00
_cell.angle_gamma   90.00
#
_symmetry.space_group_name_H-M   'P 1'
#
loop_
_entity.id
_entity.type
_entity.pdbx_description
1 polymer ?
#
loop_
_entity_poly.entity_id
_entity_poly.type
_entity_poly.pdbx_seq_one_letter_code
_entity_poly.pdbx_strand_id
1 'polypeptide(L)'
;MFARKLFGAVAAVLLFTGAVHAAETGAAEVRDRVRVWRQAHEKQVLQELAGLLAIPNVAAADPASIQRNAEHLQEMLRRRGFATRILKAGETSRPAVFGEMKSPGATRTVVFYAHFDGQPVDPKAWTSDPWKATLRTGKLGDPATREVDIASHNGPFDGEWRIYARSASDDKGPIVAMLAALDALRSAGIPPSVNLKVFLEGEEEDGSPHLTDILRAHSALLDADAWVLCDGPVHQTGRAMMYYGARGVVSANFTVYGPLRALHDGHYGNWAPNPAVLLTHLLAGLRDPEGKVLIPGFYEDVRPLSDTERRAAAAMPAIEDGLRRELGLARSEADGRLQDRVMLP
;
A
#
# COMPACT_ATOMS: atom_id res chain seq x y z
N MET A 1 -7.87 13.93 -86.66
CA MET A 1 -8.51 15.27 -86.47
C MET A 1 -9.18 15.21 -85.08
N PHE A 2 -8.90 16.15 -84.20
CA PHE A 2 -9.35 16.33 -82.82
C PHE A 2 -8.73 15.43 -81.74
N ALA A 3 -7.64 15.90 -81.23
CA ALA A 3 -7.12 15.59 -79.85
C ALA A 3 -7.99 16.34 -78.83
N ARG A 4 -8.50 15.63 -77.84
CA ARG A 4 -9.03 16.21 -76.60
C ARG A 4 -8.14 15.83 -75.47
N LYS A 5 -7.38 16.81 -74.99
CA LYS A 5 -6.66 16.72 -73.71
C LYS A 5 -7.68 16.71 -72.62
N LEU A 6 -7.75 15.61 -71.87
CA LEU A 6 -8.39 15.58 -70.53
C LEU A 6 -7.30 15.82 -69.48
N PHE A 7 -7.33 16.99 -68.92
CA PHE A 7 -6.62 17.28 -67.65
C PHE A 7 -7.37 16.53 -66.56
N GLY A 8 -6.85 15.41 -66.17
CA GLY A 8 -7.27 14.73 -64.95
C GLY A 8 -6.56 15.40 -63.74
N ALA A 9 -7.32 16.23 -63.02
CA ALA A 9 -6.89 16.68 -61.70
C ALA A 9 -6.82 15.48 -60.78
N VAL A 10 -5.58 14.98 -60.52
CA VAL A 10 -5.34 14.05 -59.42
C VAL A 10 -5.46 14.87 -58.15
N ALA A 11 -6.66 14.88 -57.57
CA ALA A 11 -6.84 15.27 -56.19
C ALA A 11 -6.10 14.21 -55.32
N ALA A 12 -4.88 14.53 -54.96
CA ALA A 12 -4.17 13.81 -53.92
C ALA A 12 -4.94 14.05 -52.60
N VAL A 13 -5.87 13.16 -52.31
CA VAL A 13 -6.43 13.01 -50.98
C VAL A 13 -5.27 12.52 -50.13
N LEU A 14 -4.54 13.46 -49.55
CA LEU A 14 -3.70 13.21 -48.39
C LEU A 14 -4.61 12.73 -47.27
N LEU A 15 -4.90 11.44 -47.27
CA LEU A 15 -5.30 10.74 -46.08
C LEU A 15 -4.16 10.93 -45.07
N PHE A 16 -4.30 11.96 -44.26
CA PHE A 16 -3.63 12.03 -42.97
C PHE A 16 -4.12 10.82 -42.16
N THR A 17 -3.61 9.65 -42.45
CA THR A 17 -3.49 8.60 -41.46
C THR A 17 -2.48 9.14 -40.46
N GLY A 18 -2.97 9.96 -39.55
CA GLY A 18 -2.33 10.20 -38.30
C GLY A 18 -2.29 8.87 -37.54
N ALA A 19 -1.46 7.92 -38.01
CA ALA A 19 -0.88 6.95 -37.15
C ALA A 19 -0.14 7.80 -36.10
N VAL A 20 -0.81 8.05 -34.97
CA VAL A 20 -0.13 8.42 -33.75
C VAL A 20 0.80 7.24 -33.48
N HIS A 21 1.98 7.29 -34.07
CA HIS A 21 3.14 6.63 -33.51
C HIS A 21 3.30 7.33 -32.16
N ALA A 22 2.64 6.77 -31.12
CA ALA A 22 3.17 6.90 -29.80
C ALA A 22 4.61 6.39 -29.95
N ALA A 23 5.55 7.33 -30.11
CA ALA A 23 6.96 7.01 -30.04
C ALA A 23 7.08 6.14 -28.79
N GLU A 24 7.67 4.95 -28.93
CA GLU A 24 7.98 4.08 -27.79
C GLU A 24 8.93 4.88 -26.91
N THR A 25 8.35 5.74 -26.09
CA THR A 25 9.05 6.51 -25.08
C THR A 25 9.60 5.47 -24.14
N GLY A 26 10.88 5.23 -24.15
CA GLY A 26 11.48 4.21 -23.32
C GLY A 26 11.10 4.41 -21.86
N ALA A 27 10.88 3.36 -21.11
CA ALA A 27 10.45 3.43 -19.71
C ALA A 27 11.33 4.37 -18.86
N ALA A 28 12.61 4.52 -19.23
CA ALA A 28 13.53 5.47 -18.59
C ALA A 28 13.12 6.92 -18.84
N GLU A 29 12.76 7.29 -20.06
CA GLU A 29 12.35 8.65 -20.41
C GLU A 29 11.01 9.01 -19.74
N VAL A 30 10.05 8.08 -19.72
CA VAL A 30 8.78 8.28 -18.98
C VAL A 30 9.06 8.57 -17.50
N ARG A 31 9.89 7.76 -16.88
CA ARG A 31 10.29 7.93 -15.48
C ARG A 31 10.94 9.28 -15.23
N ASP A 32 11.81 9.72 -16.12
CA ASP A 32 12.51 11.01 -15.98
C ASP A 32 11.54 12.18 -16.14
N ARG A 33 10.59 12.12 -17.08
CA ARG A 33 9.52 13.13 -17.22
C ARG A 33 8.64 13.20 -15.98
N VAL A 34 8.26 12.04 -15.40
CA VAL A 34 7.49 11.98 -14.14
C VAL A 34 8.28 12.60 -12.99
N ARG A 35 9.59 12.34 -12.89
CA ARG A 35 10.44 12.96 -11.87
C ARG A 35 10.52 14.47 -11.99
N VAL A 36 10.73 14.98 -13.20
CA VAL A 36 10.77 16.44 -13.46
C VAL A 36 9.45 17.09 -13.07
N TRP A 37 8.34 16.49 -13.47
CA TRP A 37 7.02 17.00 -13.10
C TRP A 37 6.82 16.98 -11.56
N ARG A 38 7.16 15.87 -10.91
CA ARG A 38 7.08 15.74 -9.45
C ARG A 38 7.88 16.85 -8.75
N GLN A 39 9.12 17.08 -9.16
CA GLN A 39 9.96 18.15 -8.59
C GLN A 39 9.34 19.53 -8.72
N ALA A 40 8.65 19.80 -9.82
CA ALA A 40 7.95 21.07 -10.03
C ALA A 40 6.64 21.20 -9.24
N HIS A 41 6.06 20.08 -8.78
CA HIS A 41 4.73 20.03 -8.14
C HIS A 41 4.75 19.45 -6.72
N GLU A 42 5.94 19.26 -6.12
CA GLU A 42 6.09 18.64 -4.79
C GLU A 42 5.17 19.28 -3.73
N LYS A 43 5.18 20.61 -3.65
CA LYS A 43 4.35 21.35 -2.70
C LYS A 43 2.86 21.04 -2.89
N GLN A 44 2.38 21.04 -4.12
CA GLN A 44 0.97 20.76 -4.44
C GLN A 44 0.58 19.32 -4.06
N VAL A 45 1.43 18.35 -4.38
CA VAL A 45 1.22 16.93 -4.04
C VAL A 45 1.20 16.73 -2.51
N LEU A 46 2.13 17.37 -1.79
CA LEU A 46 2.17 17.30 -0.33
C LEU A 46 0.97 17.99 0.33
N GLN A 47 0.47 19.09 -0.25
CA GLN A 47 -0.74 19.75 0.23
C GLN A 47 -2.00 18.90 -0.02
N GLU A 48 -2.09 18.22 -1.17
CA GLU A 48 -3.19 17.27 -1.43
C GLU A 48 -3.18 16.12 -0.45
N LEU A 49 -2.00 15.53 -0.18
CA LEU A 49 -1.84 14.51 0.86
C LEU A 49 -2.24 15.04 2.23
N ALA A 50 -1.74 16.21 2.62
CA ALA A 50 -2.08 16.82 3.92
C ALA A 50 -3.58 17.05 4.08
N GLY A 51 -4.28 17.46 3.01
CA GLY A 51 -5.73 17.61 2.99
C GLY A 51 -6.48 16.30 3.21
N LEU A 52 -6.01 15.21 2.59
CA LEU A 52 -6.58 13.87 2.77
C LEU A 52 -6.29 13.32 4.18
N LEU A 53 -5.10 13.55 4.72
CA LEU A 53 -4.71 13.11 6.06
C LEU A 53 -5.46 13.85 7.17
N ALA A 54 -5.94 15.06 6.91
CA ALA A 54 -6.71 15.85 7.88
C ALA A 54 -8.11 15.28 8.16
N ILE A 55 -8.59 14.33 7.35
CA ILE A 55 -9.87 13.66 7.57
C ILE A 55 -9.60 12.41 8.42
N PRO A 56 -10.08 12.34 9.70
CA PRO A 56 -9.96 11.15 10.54
C PRO A 56 -10.53 9.92 9.83
N ASN A 57 -9.95 8.73 10.06
CA ASN A 57 -10.29 7.56 9.28
C ASN A 57 -10.24 6.23 10.05
N VAL A 58 -10.59 6.23 11.32
CA VAL A 58 -10.71 5.00 12.12
C VAL A 58 -12.09 4.40 11.87
N ALA A 59 -12.17 3.31 11.11
CA ALA A 59 -13.42 2.73 10.60
C ALA A 59 -14.38 2.29 11.71
N ALA A 60 -13.89 1.64 12.76
CA ALA A 60 -14.69 1.20 13.89
C ALA A 60 -15.21 2.35 14.76
N ALA A 61 -14.40 3.43 14.91
CA ALA A 61 -14.71 4.51 15.83
C ALA A 61 -15.60 5.61 15.22
N ASP A 62 -15.45 5.93 13.95
CA ASP A 62 -16.18 7.01 13.28
C ASP A 62 -16.57 6.65 11.83
N PRO A 63 -17.69 5.92 11.67
CA PRO A 63 -18.21 5.59 10.34
C PRO A 63 -18.50 6.79 9.44
N ALA A 64 -18.88 7.93 10.04
CA ALA A 64 -19.16 9.14 9.28
C ALA A 64 -17.88 9.76 8.70
N SER A 65 -16.76 9.64 9.40
CA SER A 65 -15.44 10.02 8.88
C SER A 65 -15.05 9.18 7.67
N ILE A 66 -15.29 7.89 7.71
CA ILE A 66 -15.01 6.99 6.57
C ILE A 66 -15.84 7.40 5.36
N GLN A 67 -17.10 7.75 5.55
CA GLN A 67 -17.93 8.27 4.47
C GLN A 67 -17.37 9.59 3.89
N ARG A 68 -16.92 10.54 4.75
CA ARG A 68 -16.27 11.78 4.29
C ARG A 68 -14.98 11.52 3.52
N ASN A 69 -14.16 10.56 3.94
CA ASN A 69 -12.99 10.13 3.19
C ASN A 69 -13.37 9.58 1.82
N ALA A 70 -14.38 8.71 1.74
CA ALA A 70 -14.85 8.13 0.49
C ALA A 70 -15.35 9.22 -0.50
N GLU A 71 -16.10 10.19 -0.03
CA GLU A 71 -16.58 11.32 -0.83
C GLU A 71 -15.44 12.21 -1.33
N HIS A 72 -14.46 12.49 -0.46
CA HIS A 72 -13.28 13.26 -0.82
C HIS A 72 -12.44 12.54 -1.89
N LEU A 73 -12.19 11.24 -1.71
CA LEU A 73 -11.46 10.40 -2.67
C LEU A 73 -12.21 10.26 -4.00
N GLN A 74 -13.53 10.12 -3.94
CA GLN A 74 -14.37 10.12 -5.14
C GLN A 74 -14.19 11.40 -5.93
N GLU A 75 -14.14 12.55 -5.27
CA GLU A 75 -13.92 13.83 -5.93
C GLU A 75 -12.49 13.98 -6.47
N MET A 76 -11.48 13.49 -5.77
CA MET A 76 -10.10 13.45 -6.26
C MET A 76 -9.97 12.63 -7.55
N LEU A 77 -10.69 11.51 -7.66
CA LEU A 77 -10.76 10.69 -8.86
C LEU A 77 -11.55 11.37 -10.00
N ARG A 78 -12.70 11.98 -9.70
CA ARG A 78 -13.53 12.69 -10.68
C ARG A 78 -12.79 13.83 -11.37
N ARG A 79 -12.07 14.63 -10.61
CA ARG A 79 -11.23 15.72 -11.15
C ARG A 79 -10.19 15.23 -12.14
N ARG A 80 -9.80 13.96 -12.02
CA ARG A 80 -8.87 13.27 -12.92
C ARG A 80 -9.57 12.47 -14.03
N GLY A 81 -10.89 12.64 -14.21
CA GLY A 81 -11.64 12.06 -15.31
C GLY A 81 -12.06 10.60 -15.11
N PHE A 82 -11.99 10.08 -13.88
CA PHE A 82 -12.57 8.76 -13.58
C PHE A 82 -14.10 8.85 -13.50
N ALA A 83 -14.78 7.87 -14.08
CA ALA A 83 -16.17 7.55 -13.73
C ALA A 83 -16.17 6.83 -12.38
N THR A 84 -16.85 7.37 -11.37
CA THR A 84 -16.72 6.90 -9.98
C THR A 84 -18.02 6.40 -9.39
N ARG A 85 -17.92 5.46 -8.46
CA ARG A 85 -19.02 4.93 -7.64
C ARG A 85 -18.55 4.70 -6.22
N ILE A 86 -19.46 4.82 -5.25
CA ILE A 86 -19.28 4.31 -3.89
C ILE A 86 -19.98 2.95 -3.83
N LEU A 87 -19.25 1.93 -3.40
CA LEU A 87 -19.71 0.55 -3.30
C LEU A 87 -19.90 0.17 -1.84
N LYS A 88 -20.93 -0.62 -1.56
CA LYS A 88 -21.23 -1.16 -0.23
C LYS A 88 -21.84 -2.56 -0.36
N ALA A 89 -21.67 -3.39 0.67
CA ALA A 89 -22.30 -4.72 0.79
C ALA A 89 -23.40 -4.74 1.85
N GLY A 90 -24.16 -3.66 1.95
CA GLY A 90 -25.24 -3.52 2.95
C GLY A 90 -25.05 -2.30 3.84
N GLU A 91 -25.91 -2.16 4.85
CA GLU A 91 -25.95 -0.97 5.72
C GLU A 91 -24.76 -0.87 6.67
N THR A 92 -24.25 -2.01 7.14
CA THR A 92 -23.11 -2.08 8.08
C THR A 92 -21.75 -1.95 7.42
N SER A 93 -21.67 -2.24 6.11
CA SER A 93 -20.43 -2.14 5.35
C SER A 93 -19.92 -0.71 5.27
N ARG A 94 -18.63 -0.53 5.49
CA ARG A 94 -17.97 0.73 5.16
C ARG A 94 -17.94 0.92 3.64
N PRO A 95 -17.93 2.17 3.14
CA PRO A 95 -17.86 2.41 1.71
C PRO A 95 -16.49 2.03 1.14
N ALA A 96 -16.50 1.41 -0.04
CA ALA A 96 -15.34 1.37 -0.92
C ALA A 96 -15.55 2.37 -2.07
N VAL A 97 -14.48 3.00 -2.54
CA VAL A 97 -14.52 3.93 -3.68
C VAL A 97 -14.03 3.22 -4.92
N PHE A 98 -14.86 3.18 -5.94
CA PHE A 98 -14.49 2.68 -7.26
C PHE A 98 -14.34 3.83 -8.27
N GLY A 99 -13.29 3.75 -9.10
CA GLY A 99 -13.09 4.64 -10.24
C GLY A 99 -12.69 3.85 -11.48
N GLU A 100 -13.18 4.25 -12.64
CA GLU A 100 -12.78 3.69 -13.93
C GLU A 100 -12.43 4.79 -14.93
N MET A 101 -11.32 4.62 -15.65
CA MET A 101 -10.90 5.47 -16.74
C MET A 101 -10.46 4.61 -17.93
N LYS A 102 -11.13 4.76 -19.05
CA LYS A 102 -10.78 4.10 -20.31
C LYS A 102 -9.65 4.85 -20.99
N SER A 103 -8.69 4.12 -21.52
CA SER A 103 -7.58 4.66 -22.31
C SER A 103 -7.78 4.31 -23.79
N PRO A 104 -7.62 5.27 -24.72
CA PRO A 104 -7.81 5.02 -26.14
C PRO A 104 -6.91 3.89 -26.65
N GLY A 105 -7.49 2.88 -27.29
CA GLY A 105 -6.76 1.73 -27.84
C GLY A 105 -6.30 0.70 -26.84
N ALA A 106 -6.55 0.89 -25.55
CA ALA A 106 -6.17 -0.08 -24.53
C ALA A 106 -7.08 -1.32 -24.58
N THR A 107 -6.48 -2.50 -24.59
CA THR A 107 -7.15 -3.80 -24.56
C THR A 107 -7.04 -4.50 -23.22
N ARG A 108 -6.17 -4.02 -22.34
CA ARG A 108 -5.96 -4.56 -20.99
C ARG A 108 -6.46 -3.58 -19.95
N THR A 109 -6.82 -4.11 -18.80
CA THR A 109 -7.33 -3.33 -17.65
C THR A 109 -6.52 -3.70 -16.42
N VAL A 110 -6.07 -2.68 -15.67
CA VAL A 110 -5.38 -2.84 -14.40
C VAL A 110 -6.19 -2.16 -13.30
N VAL A 111 -6.38 -2.84 -12.17
CA VAL A 111 -6.94 -2.27 -10.96
C VAL A 111 -5.80 -1.88 -10.02
N PHE A 112 -5.81 -0.65 -9.52
CA PHE A 112 -5.01 -0.23 -8.38
C PHE A 112 -5.86 -0.33 -7.12
N TYR A 113 -5.39 -1.08 -6.16
CA TYR A 113 -5.97 -1.24 -4.84
C TYR A 113 -5.16 -0.46 -3.81
N ALA A 114 -5.84 0.22 -2.91
CA ALA A 114 -5.31 0.79 -1.69
C ALA A 114 -6.44 0.85 -0.67
N HIS A 115 -6.14 1.10 0.61
CA HIS A 115 -7.17 1.38 1.59
C HIS A 115 -7.06 2.81 2.14
N PHE A 116 -8.12 3.33 2.72
CA PHE A 116 -8.14 4.70 3.24
C PHE A 116 -8.59 4.84 4.69
N ASP A 117 -8.95 3.74 5.32
CA ASP A 117 -9.10 3.69 6.78
C ASP A 117 -7.73 3.57 7.46
N GLY A 118 -7.71 3.54 8.76
CA GLY A 118 -6.47 3.52 9.54
C GLY A 118 -6.69 2.99 10.94
N GLN A 119 -5.62 2.50 11.52
CA GLN A 119 -5.57 2.00 12.89
C GLN A 119 -5.99 3.06 13.92
N PRO A 120 -6.61 2.68 15.03
CA PRO A 120 -6.89 3.57 16.14
C PRO A 120 -5.65 4.35 16.61
N VAL A 121 -5.88 5.54 17.13
CA VAL A 121 -4.82 6.39 17.66
C VAL A 121 -4.97 6.55 19.17
N ASP A 122 -3.88 6.45 19.91
CA ASP A 122 -3.76 6.98 21.26
C ASP A 122 -3.07 8.34 21.19
N PRO A 123 -3.79 9.45 21.38
CA PRO A 123 -3.19 10.79 21.27
C PRO A 123 -1.99 11.02 22.21
N LYS A 124 -1.90 10.28 23.31
CA LYS A 124 -0.77 10.38 24.26
C LYS A 124 0.53 9.75 23.71
N ALA A 125 0.41 8.85 22.76
CA ALA A 125 1.56 8.21 22.09
C ALA A 125 2.09 9.05 20.92
N TRP A 126 1.39 10.14 20.53
CA TRP A 126 1.78 10.97 19.40
C TRP A 126 2.48 12.26 19.86
N THR A 127 3.56 12.63 19.20
CA THR A 127 4.28 13.89 19.44
C THR A 127 3.70 15.08 18.71
N SER A 128 2.82 14.83 17.72
CA SER A 128 2.05 15.83 16.98
C SER A 128 0.63 15.30 16.77
N ASP A 129 -0.32 16.17 16.42
CA ASP A 129 -1.69 15.75 16.14
C ASP A 129 -1.69 14.68 15.02
N PRO A 130 -2.24 13.48 15.25
CA PRO A 130 -2.25 12.40 14.27
C PRO A 130 -3.03 12.74 12.99
N TRP A 131 -3.92 13.71 13.02
CA TRP A 131 -4.73 14.16 11.88
C TRP A 131 -4.18 15.43 11.20
N LYS A 132 -3.00 15.86 11.60
CA LYS A 132 -2.29 16.98 11.00
C LYS A 132 -0.97 16.52 10.40
N ALA A 133 -0.86 16.53 9.08
CA ALA A 133 0.38 16.22 8.40
C ALA A 133 1.52 17.11 8.88
N THR A 134 2.47 16.55 9.60
CA THR A 134 3.64 17.24 10.11
C THR A 134 4.87 16.81 9.33
N LEU A 135 5.40 17.72 8.50
CA LEU A 135 6.63 17.46 7.75
C LEU A 135 7.83 17.77 8.64
N ARG A 136 8.80 16.87 8.67
CA ARG A 136 10.05 16.98 9.43
C ARG A 136 11.26 16.74 8.55
N THR A 137 12.38 17.41 8.86
CA THR A 137 13.64 17.30 8.11
C THR A 137 14.38 15.97 8.31
N GLY A 138 13.83 15.05 9.08
CA GLY A 138 14.43 13.75 9.35
C GLY A 138 13.54 12.84 10.19
N LYS A 139 14.15 11.82 10.78
CA LYS A 139 13.45 10.84 11.62
C LYS A 139 13.05 11.45 12.96
N LEU A 140 11.89 11.07 13.47
CA LEU A 140 11.43 11.41 14.81
C LEU A 140 12.42 10.82 15.85
N GLY A 141 12.77 11.62 16.85
CA GLY A 141 13.76 11.24 17.85
C GLY A 141 15.21 11.68 17.54
N ASP A 142 15.50 12.08 16.31
CA ASP A 142 16.76 12.73 15.98
C ASP A 142 16.72 14.22 16.44
N PRO A 143 17.63 14.66 17.33
CA PRO A 143 17.64 16.03 17.85
C PRO A 143 17.89 17.12 16.79
N ALA A 144 18.43 16.75 15.62
CA ALA A 144 18.63 17.65 14.49
C ALA A 144 17.35 17.87 13.67
N THR A 145 16.32 17.05 13.87
CA THR A 145 15.07 17.11 13.13
C THR A 145 14.23 18.33 13.52
N ARG A 146 13.73 19.06 12.51
CA ARG A 146 12.86 20.25 12.68
C ARG A 146 11.58 20.08 11.88
N GLU A 147 10.53 20.74 12.33
CA GLU A 147 9.28 20.85 11.56
C GLU A 147 9.44 21.83 10.41
N VAL A 148 8.80 21.53 9.29
CA VAL A 148 8.74 22.36 8.09
C VAL A 148 7.27 22.61 7.77
N ASP A 149 6.89 23.86 7.66
CA ASP A 149 5.55 24.21 7.19
C ASP A 149 5.48 24.07 5.66
N ILE A 150 4.72 23.08 5.20
CA ILE A 150 4.52 22.78 3.77
C ILE A 150 3.97 24.01 3.03
N ALA A 151 3.09 24.79 3.66
CA ALA A 151 2.42 25.90 2.99
C ALA A 151 3.37 27.07 2.71
N SER A 152 4.26 27.37 3.63
CA SER A 152 5.20 28.50 3.52
C SER A 152 6.54 28.10 2.88
N HIS A 153 6.87 26.79 2.81
CA HIS A 153 8.13 26.34 2.22
C HIS A 153 8.18 26.65 0.72
N ASN A 154 9.26 27.27 0.26
CA ASN A 154 9.45 27.68 -1.16
C ASN A 154 10.69 27.09 -1.83
N GLY A 155 11.44 26.24 -1.11
CA GLY A 155 12.57 25.49 -1.65
C GLY A 155 12.18 24.09 -2.14
N PRO A 156 13.12 23.32 -2.68
CA PRO A 156 12.92 21.90 -2.94
C PRO A 156 12.71 21.14 -1.64
N PHE A 157 11.93 20.07 -1.69
CA PHE A 157 11.77 19.15 -0.56
C PHE A 157 12.86 18.08 -0.65
N ASP A 158 13.59 17.89 0.45
CA ASP A 158 14.59 16.83 0.53
C ASP A 158 13.90 15.46 0.60
N GLY A 159 14.38 14.51 -0.19
CA GLY A 159 13.83 13.14 -0.20
C GLY A 159 13.95 12.39 1.13
N GLU A 160 14.82 12.84 2.04
CA GLU A 160 14.97 12.28 3.38
C GLU A 160 14.01 12.88 4.41
N TRP A 161 13.27 13.94 4.07
CA TRP A 161 12.24 14.48 4.95
C TRP A 161 11.08 13.49 5.13
N ARG A 162 10.42 13.56 6.26
CA ARG A 162 9.37 12.61 6.67
C ARG A 162 8.08 13.34 7.01
N ILE A 163 6.94 12.81 6.52
CA ILE A 163 5.61 13.23 6.94
C ILE A 163 5.12 12.29 8.03
N TYR A 164 4.66 12.89 9.12
CA TYR A 164 4.08 12.18 10.26
C TYR A 164 2.59 12.55 10.38
N ALA A 165 1.75 11.59 10.16
CA ALA A 165 0.31 11.61 10.42
C ALA A 165 -0.22 10.17 10.39
N ARG A 166 -1.39 9.90 10.96
CA ARG A 166 -2.06 8.61 10.77
C ARG A 166 -2.32 8.40 9.27
N SER A 167 -2.09 7.19 8.78
CA SER A 167 -2.27 6.79 7.37
C SER A 167 -1.39 7.53 6.35
N ALA A 168 -0.33 8.23 6.80
CA ALA A 168 0.55 8.94 5.87
C ALA A 168 1.31 7.98 4.92
N SER A 169 1.63 6.78 5.39
CA SER A 169 2.25 5.70 4.60
C SER A 169 1.25 4.60 4.30
N ASP A 170 0.46 4.22 5.27
CA ASP A 170 -0.47 3.11 5.33
C ASP A 170 -1.90 3.66 5.50
N ASP A 171 -2.70 3.85 4.41
CA ASP A 171 -2.31 3.65 3.01
C ASP A 171 -2.74 4.84 2.13
N LYS A 172 -2.99 6.05 2.74
CA LYS A 172 -3.38 7.26 1.98
C LYS A 172 -2.24 7.83 1.13
N GLY A 173 -0.97 7.64 1.54
CA GLY A 173 0.20 8.08 0.78
C GLY A 173 0.27 7.47 -0.61
N PRO A 174 0.21 6.15 -0.77
CA PRO A 174 0.15 5.47 -2.05
C PRO A 174 -0.99 5.94 -2.96
N ILE A 175 -2.18 6.24 -2.42
CA ILE A 175 -3.29 6.81 -3.20
C ILE A 175 -2.87 8.12 -3.87
N VAL A 176 -2.31 9.05 -3.11
CA VAL A 176 -1.88 10.34 -3.65
C VAL A 176 -0.69 10.17 -4.59
N ALA A 177 0.24 9.26 -4.32
CA ALA A 177 1.35 8.97 -5.21
C ALA A 177 0.90 8.43 -6.57
N MET A 178 -0.08 7.52 -6.60
CA MET A 178 -0.70 7.01 -7.83
C MET A 178 -1.37 8.14 -8.63
N LEU A 179 -2.14 9.00 -7.95
CA LEU A 179 -2.81 10.13 -8.59
C LEU A 179 -1.82 11.16 -9.14
N ALA A 180 -0.75 11.46 -8.41
CA ALA A 180 0.32 12.34 -8.86
C ALA A 180 1.08 11.77 -10.08
N ALA A 181 1.32 10.45 -10.11
CA ALA A 181 1.91 9.79 -11.27
C ALA A 181 1.01 9.93 -12.53
N LEU A 182 -0.30 9.79 -12.37
CA LEU A 182 -1.26 9.98 -13.46
C LEU A 182 -1.26 11.44 -13.96
N ASP A 183 -1.23 12.41 -13.04
CA ASP A 183 -1.14 13.83 -13.39
C ASP A 183 0.16 14.17 -14.14
N ALA A 184 1.27 13.57 -13.73
CA ALA A 184 2.56 13.72 -14.39
C ALA A 184 2.55 13.14 -15.82
N LEU A 185 2.02 11.93 -15.99
CA LEU A 185 1.86 11.31 -17.32
C LEU A 185 0.99 12.18 -18.24
N ARG A 186 -0.11 12.66 -17.72
CA ARG A 186 -1.04 13.52 -18.47
C ARG A 186 -0.38 14.85 -18.87
N SER A 187 0.36 15.48 -17.95
CA SER A 187 1.13 16.69 -18.24
C SER A 187 2.20 16.47 -19.30
N ALA A 188 2.78 15.28 -19.35
CA ALA A 188 3.75 14.88 -20.37
C ALA A 188 3.11 14.47 -21.72
N GLY A 189 1.78 14.46 -21.82
CA GLY A 189 1.07 14.00 -23.02
C GLY A 189 1.15 12.50 -23.26
N ILE A 190 1.43 11.72 -22.21
CA ILE A 190 1.59 10.26 -22.27
C ILE A 190 0.30 9.62 -21.73
N PRO A 191 -0.58 9.10 -22.58
CA PRO A 191 -1.77 8.39 -22.13
C PRO A 191 -1.38 7.04 -21.52
N PRO A 192 -2.11 6.56 -20.50
CA PRO A 192 -1.93 5.19 -20.02
C PRO A 192 -2.15 4.19 -21.17
N SER A 193 -1.30 3.16 -21.23
CA SER A 193 -1.41 2.08 -22.22
C SER A 193 -2.44 1.00 -21.86
N VAL A 194 -3.06 1.12 -20.68
CA VAL A 194 -4.09 0.22 -20.15
C VAL A 194 -5.29 1.01 -19.68
N ASN A 195 -6.45 0.40 -19.63
CA ASN A 195 -7.57 0.94 -18.87
C ASN A 195 -7.23 0.91 -17.39
N LEU A 196 -7.58 1.96 -16.68
CA LEU A 196 -7.31 2.08 -15.25
C LEU A 196 -8.60 1.89 -14.48
N LYS A 197 -8.56 1.05 -13.48
CA LYS A 197 -9.54 0.98 -12.41
C LYS A 197 -8.85 1.26 -11.09
N VAL A 198 -9.57 1.87 -10.18
CA VAL A 198 -9.13 2.14 -8.81
C VAL A 198 -10.18 1.58 -7.87
N PHE A 199 -9.76 0.81 -6.89
CA PHE A 199 -10.59 0.28 -5.82
C PHE A 199 -9.96 0.65 -4.49
N LEU A 200 -10.62 1.54 -3.73
CA LEU A 200 -10.14 2.00 -2.44
C LEU A 200 -11.06 1.47 -1.35
N GLU A 201 -10.51 0.71 -0.43
CA GLU A 201 -11.24 0.08 0.67
C GLU A 201 -11.30 0.98 1.91
N GLY A 202 -12.38 0.91 2.67
CA GLY A 202 -12.57 1.74 3.86
C GLY A 202 -12.69 0.97 5.17
N GLU A 203 -12.27 -0.31 5.22
CA GLU A 203 -12.32 -1.15 6.41
C GLU A 203 -11.24 -2.23 6.44
N GLU A 204 -10.10 -2.01 5.77
CA GLU A 204 -8.97 -2.96 5.71
C GLU A 204 -8.40 -3.21 7.12
N GLU A 205 -8.17 -2.16 7.87
CA GLU A 205 -7.59 -2.19 9.20
C GLU A 205 -8.51 -2.81 10.29
N ASP A 206 -9.79 -2.98 9.96
CA ASP A 206 -10.74 -3.77 10.75
C ASP A 206 -10.79 -5.26 10.29
N GLY A 207 -9.91 -5.67 9.35
CA GLY A 207 -9.82 -7.03 8.81
C GLY A 207 -10.75 -7.29 7.63
N SER A 208 -11.18 -6.26 6.91
CA SER A 208 -11.97 -6.36 5.67
C SER A 208 -13.26 -7.19 5.78
N PRO A 209 -14.10 -7.01 6.81
CA PRO A 209 -15.20 -7.92 7.11
C PRO A 209 -16.24 -8.04 5.98
N HIS A 210 -16.39 -7.02 5.14
CA HIS A 210 -17.37 -7.02 4.04
C HIS A 210 -16.73 -7.04 2.65
N LEU A 211 -15.39 -7.06 2.53
CA LEU A 211 -14.69 -7.00 1.24
C LEU A 211 -15.15 -8.12 0.29
N THR A 212 -15.23 -9.35 0.79
CA THR A 212 -15.66 -10.51 -0.02
C THR A 212 -17.05 -10.30 -0.62
N ASP A 213 -17.97 -9.71 0.12
CA ASP A 213 -19.34 -9.46 -0.34
C ASP A 213 -19.39 -8.29 -1.34
N ILE A 214 -18.59 -7.24 -1.14
CA ILE A 214 -18.41 -6.15 -2.11
C ILE A 214 -17.86 -6.71 -3.43
N LEU A 215 -16.79 -7.50 -3.37
CA LEU A 215 -16.17 -8.10 -4.56
C LEU A 215 -17.15 -9.01 -5.31
N ARG A 216 -17.93 -9.83 -4.63
CA ARG A 216 -18.95 -10.70 -5.24
C ARG A 216 -20.08 -9.90 -5.88
N ALA A 217 -20.62 -8.91 -5.17
CA ALA A 217 -21.72 -8.08 -5.66
C ALA A 217 -21.34 -7.24 -6.90
N HIS A 218 -20.06 -6.89 -7.03
CA HIS A 218 -19.56 -6.00 -8.08
C HIS A 218 -18.52 -6.66 -8.98
N SER A 219 -18.47 -7.99 -9.04
CA SER A 219 -17.43 -8.76 -9.76
C SER A 219 -17.26 -8.31 -11.21
N ALA A 220 -18.36 -8.12 -11.96
CA ALA A 220 -18.31 -7.65 -13.34
C ALA A 220 -17.69 -6.24 -13.49
N LEU A 221 -17.89 -5.36 -12.49
CA LEU A 221 -17.31 -4.02 -12.46
C LEU A 221 -15.80 -4.08 -12.18
N LEU A 222 -15.38 -5.05 -11.38
CA LEU A 222 -14.00 -5.22 -10.88
C LEU A 222 -13.14 -6.15 -11.76
N ASP A 223 -13.72 -6.71 -12.83
CA ASP A 223 -12.99 -7.56 -13.77
C ASP A 223 -11.81 -6.83 -14.39
N ALA A 224 -10.64 -7.47 -14.41
CA ALA A 224 -9.39 -6.89 -14.89
C ALA A 224 -8.34 -7.96 -15.18
N ASP A 225 -7.34 -7.60 -16.00
CA ASP A 225 -6.20 -8.47 -16.31
C ASP A 225 -5.20 -8.60 -15.17
N ALA A 226 -5.08 -7.56 -14.35
CA ALA A 226 -4.19 -7.53 -13.19
C ALA A 226 -4.67 -6.57 -12.10
N TRP A 227 -4.29 -6.89 -10.86
CA TRP A 227 -4.44 -6.04 -9.69
C TRP A 227 -3.06 -5.64 -9.17
N VAL A 228 -2.87 -4.37 -8.85
CA VAL A 228 -1.69 -3.83 -8.18
C VAL A 228 -2.14 -3.34 -6.81
N LEU A 229 -1.72 -4.06 -5.78
CA LEU A 229 -1.98 -3.67 -4.39
C LEU A 229 -0.89 -2.69 -3.98
N CYS A 230 -1.30 -1.47 -3.62
CA CYS A 230 -0.38 -0.39 -3.26
C CYS A 230 -0.10 -0.33 -1.75
N ASP A 231 -0.53 -1.35 -1.03
CA ASP A 231 -0.37 -1.52 0.40
C ASP A 231 0.88 -2.35 0.69
N GLY A 232 1.99 -1.68 0.85
CA GLY A 232 3.26 -2.34 1.15
C GLY A 232 4.36 -1.37 1.56
N PRO A 233 5.27 -1.79 2.45
CA PRO A 233 6.33 -0.91 2.94
C PRO A 233 7.33 -0.57 1.83
N VAL A 234 7.87 0.64 1.89
CA VAL A 234 9.04 1.02 1.09
C VAL A 234 10.25 0.25 1.61
N HIS A 235 11.07 -0.30 0.71
CA HIS A 235 12.30 -0.97 1.09
C HIS A 235 13.23 -0.01 1.86
N GLN A 236 13.94 -0.50 2.88
CA GLN A 236 14.80 0.30 3.76
C GLN A 236 15.89 1.07 3.02
N THR A 237 16.26 0.66 1.81
CA THR A 237 17.18 1.38 0.94
C THR A 237 16.53 2.50 0.11
N GLY A 238 15.23 2.76 0.29
CA GLY A 238 14.47 3.72 -0.51
C GLY A 238 14.21 3.26 -1.96
N ARG A 239 14.56 2.03 -2.32
CA ARG A 239 14.27 1.49 -3.65
C ARG A 239 12.80 1.11 -3.78
N ALA A 240 12.24 1.36 -4.97
CA ALA A 240 10.94 0.78 -5.33
C ALA A 240 11.02 -0.75 -5.28
N MET A 241 10.02 -1.37 -4.67
CA MET A 241 9.93 -2.81 -4.52
C MET A 241 8.57 -3.29 -4.98
N MET A 242 8.52 -4.50 -5.51
CA MET A 242 7.30 -5.19 -5.87
C MET A 242 7.27 -6.55 -5.17
N TYR A 243 6.17 -6.83 -4.51
CA TYR A 243 5.93 -8.10 -3.83
C TYR A 243 5.05 -8.96 -4.73
N TYR A 244 5.37 -10.24 -4.87
CA TYR A 244 4.60 -11.20 -5.67
C TYR A 244 3.87 -12.23 -4.80
N GLY A 245 3.81 -11.99 -3.51
CA GLY A 245 3.12 -12.85 -2.56
C GLY A 245 3.20 -12.29 -1.15
N ALA A 246 2.31 -12.77 -0.29
CA ALA A 246 2.28 -12.46 1.12
C ALA A 246 2.33 -13.74 1.94
N ARG A 247 2.85 -13.66 3.16
CA ARG A 247 2.78 -14.77 4.11
C ARG A 247 1.37 -14.83 4.70
N GLY A 248 0.90 -16.06 4.95
CA GLY A 248 -0.29 -16.28 5.76
C GLY A 248 -0.07 -15.84 7.20
N VAL A 249 -1.16 -15.50 7.87
CA VAL A 249 -1.19 -15.22 9.32
C VAL A 249 -2.27 -16.08 9.95
N VAL A 250 -1.98 -16.59 11.14
CA VAL A 250 -2.97 -17.25 12.00
C VAL A 250 -2.84 -16.69 13.41
N SER A 251 -3.97 -16.39 14.02
CA SER A 251 -4.04 -15.93 15.40
C SER A 251 -4.82 -16.95 16.23
N ALA A 252 -4.35 -17.21 17.44
CA ALA A 252 -5.01 -18.10 18.38
C ALA A 252 -5.01 -17.51 19.79
N ASN A 253 -6.12 -17.65 20.50
CA ASN A 253 -6.24 -17.29 21.90
C ASN A 253 -6.12 -18.55 22.76
N PHE A 254 -5.19 -18.56 23.69
CA PHE A 254 -5.01 -19.69 24.62
C PHE A 254 -5.52 -19.32 26.01
N THR A 255 -6.43 -20.13 26.52
CA THR A 255 -6.92 -20.01 27.90
C THR A 255 -6.65 -21.30 28.63
N VAL A 256 -5.88 -21.23 29.72
CA VAL A 256 -5.61 -22.36 30.60
C VAL A 256 -6.32 -22.13 31.93
N TYR A 257 -7.19 -23.05 32.27
CA TYR A 257 -8.00 -22.99 33.49
C TYR A 257 -7.21 -23.58 34.67
N GLY A 258 -7.37 -22.98 35.84
CA GLY A 258 -6.82 -23.40 37.10
C GLY A 258 -7.89 -23.70 38.15
N PRO A 259 -7.54 -23.71 39.44
CA PRO A 259 -8.50 -23.87 40.55
C PRO A 259 -9.62 -22.83 40.50
N LEU A 260 -10.78 -23.17 41.02
CA LEU A 260 -12.01 -22.33 41.08
C LEU A 260 -11.84 -21.01 41.86
N ARG A 261 -10.76 -20.88 42.65
CA ARG A 261 -10.42 -19.68 43.40
C ARG A 261 -8.90 -19.52 43.50
N ALA A 262 -8.46 -18.32 43.87
CA ALA A 262 -7.06 -18.07 44.20
C ALA A 262 -6.62 -18.93 45.38
N LEU A 263 -5.44 -19.50 45.29
CA LEU A 263 -4.83 -20.34 46.33
C LEU A 263 -3.56 -19.67 46.86
N HIS A 264 -3.30 -19.84 48.17
CA HIS A 264 -2.06 -19.41 48.78
C HIS A 264 -0.96 -20.46 48.49
N ASP A 265 0.16 -20.03 47.96
CA ASP A 265 1.26 -20.88 47.50
C ASP A 265 1.91 -21.69 48.68
N GLY A 266 2.01 -21.09 49.85
CA GLY A 266 2.50 -21.77 51.06
C GLY A 266 1.65 -22.94 51.52
N HIS A 267 0.37 -23.03 51.12
CA HIS A 267 -0.54 -24.12 51.49
C HIS A 267 -0.79 -25.10 50.35
N TYR A 268 -0.72 -24.65 49.10
CA TYR A 268 -1.13 -25.46 47.96
C TYR A 268 -0.05 -25.52 46.86
N GLY A 269 1.10 -24.84 47.03
CA GLY A 269 2.23 -24.92 46.12
C GLY A 269 2.72 -26.35 45.91
N ASN A 270 3.21 -26.68 44.72
CA ASN A 270 3.64 -28.01 44.31
C ASN A 270 2.54 -29.10 44.32
N TRP A 271 1.33 -28.80 44.80
CA TRP A 271 0.21 -29.71 44.81
C TRP A 271 -0.86 -29.34 43.82
N ALA A 272 -1.31 -28.07 43.78
CA ALA A 272 -2.29 -27.58 42.82
C ALA A 272 -1.59 -27.16 41.52
N PRO A 273 -2.10 -27.56 40.31
CA PRO A 273 -1.55 -27.11 39.05
C PRO A 273 -1.63 -25.59 38.92
N ASN A 274 -0.53 -24.96 38.54
CA ASN A 274 -0.49 -23.53 38.28
C ASN A 274 -0.78 -23.27 36.79
N PRO A 275 -1.88 -22.60 36.44
CA PRO A 275 -2.28 -22.37 35.04
C PRO A 275 -1.27 -21.51 34.29
N ALA A 276 -0.54 -20.60 34.94
CA ALA A 276 0.52 -19.82 34.30
C ALA A 276 1.71 -20.69 33.87
N VAL A 277 2.11 -21.66 34.71
CA VAL A 277 3.15 -22.63 34.38
C VAL A 277 2.70 -23.52 33.21
N LEU A 278 1.48 -24.04 33.27
CA LEU A 278 0.91 -24.86 32.20
C LEU A 278 0.86 -24.10 30.87
N LEU A 279 0.44 -22.83 30.89
CA LEU A 279 0.44 -21.95 29.69
C LEU A 279 1.87 -21.74 29.17
N THR A 280 2.84 -21.49 30.07
CA THR A 280 4.25 -21.32 29.67
C THR A 280 4.77 -22.57 28.95
N HIS A 281 4.50 -23.77 29.48
CA HIS A 281 4.91 -25.02 28.84
C HIS A 281 4.21 -25.23 27.50
N LEU A 282 2.92 -24.91 27.40
CA LEU A 282 2.19 -24.98 26.14
C LEU A 282 2.83 -24.08 25.08
N LEU A 283 3.06 -22.80 25.39
CA LEU A 283 3.66 -21.85 24.45
C LEU A 283 5.09 -22.22 24.08
N ALA A 284 5.91 -22.66 25.05
CA ALA A 284 7.27 -23.12 24.78
C ALA A 284 7.31 -24.36 23.88
N GLY A 285 6.26 -25.19 23.88
CA GLY A 285 6.16 -26.36 23.01
C GLY A 285 5.72 -26.06 21.57
N LEU A 286 5.36 -24.82 21.24
CA LEU A 286 4.90 -24.45 19.90
C LEU A 286 6.06 -24.17 18.93
N ARG A 287 7.24 -23.78 19.43
CA ARG A 287 8.42 -23.45 18.63
C ARG A 287 9.70 -23.94 19.30
N ASP A 288 10.70 -24.29 18.50
CA ASP A 288 12.05 -24.54 19.02
C ASP A 288 12.83 -23.23 19.25
N PRO A 289 14.03 -23.29 19.89
CA PRO A 289 14.87 -22.11 20.09
C PRO A 289 15.32 -21.41 18.80
N GLU A 290 15.35 -22.10 17.68
CA GLU A 290 15.71 -21.60 16.35
C GLU A 290 14.52 -20.97 15.62
N GLY A 291 13.32 -20.99 16.24
CA GLY A 291 12.11 -20.35 15.74
C GLY A 291 11.25 -21.24 14.84
N LYS A 292 11.60 -22.54 14.67
CA LYS A 292 10.80 -23.47 13.89
C LYS A 292 9.52 -23.84 14.65
N VAL A 293 8.39 -23.81 13.95
CA VAL A 293 7.08 -24.21 14.51
C VAL A 293 7.05 -25.75 14.66
N LEU A 294 6.67 -26.20 15.86
CA LEU A 294 6.64 -27.65 16.21
C LEU A 294 5.24 -28.26 16.08
N ILE A 295 4.27 -27.50 15.58
CA ILE A 295 2.90 -28.00 15.37
C ILE A 295 2.92 -29.00 14.23
N PRO A 296 2.46 -30.26 14.44
CA PRO A 296 2.36 -31.25 13.37
C PRO A 296 1.55 -30.74 12.19
N GLY A 297 2.02 -31.01 10.97
CA GLY A 297 1.35 -30.58 9.75
C GLY A 297 1.65 -29.15 9.29
N PHE A 298 2.27 -28.32 10.11
CA PHE A 298 2.47 -26.89 9.79
C PHE A 298 3.24 -26.65 8.48
N TYR A 299 4.18 -27.53 8.15
CA TYR A 299 5.03 -27.41 6.95
C TYR A 299 4.68 -28.39 5.82
N GLU A 300 3.65 -29.21 5.97
CA GLU A 300 3.36 -30.31 5.01
C GLU A 300 3.09 -29.82 3.59
N ASP A 301 2.38 -28.69 3.45
CA ASP A 301 2.02 -28.10 2.16
C ASP A 301 2.98 -27.02 1.66
N VAL A 302 4.11 -26.82 2.37
CA VAL A 302 5.09 -25.81 1.99
C VAL A 302 5.87 -26.26 0.78
N ARG A 303 5.68 -25.58 -0.35
CA ARG A 303 6.47 -25.83 -1.55
C ARG A 303 7.89 -25.22 -1.43
N PRO A 304 8.92 -25.86 -1.97
CA PRO A 304 10.25 -25.26 -2.02
C PRO A 304 10.25 -24.03 -2.95
N LEU A 305 11.11 -23.07 -2.66
CA LEU A 305 11.32 -21.92 -3.53
C LEU A 305 11.81 -22.36 -4.91
N SER A 306 11.24 -21.80 -5.96
CA SER A 306 11.72 -21.96 -7.33
C SER A 306 13.08 -21.27 -7.52
N ASP A 307 13.79 -21.62 -8.60
CA ASP A 307 15.06 -20.98 -8.95
C ASP A 307 14.90 -19.46 -9.18
N THR A 308 13.76 -19.05 -9.70
CA THR A 308 13.45 -17.63 -9.92
C THR A 308 13.29 -16.88 -8.60
N GLU A 309 12.56 -17.47 -7.64
CA GLU A 309 12.40 -16.90 -6.30
C GLU A 309 13.73 -16.83 -5.54
N ARG A 310 14.55 -17.90 -5.62
CA ARG A 310 15.91 -17.89 -5.03
C ARG A 310 16.80 -16.79 -5.63
N ARG A 311 16.78 -16.62 -6.96
CA ARG A 311 17.54 -15.54 -7.61
C ARG A 311 17.04 -14.16 -7.22
N ALA A 312 15.73 -13.97 -7.12
CA ALA A 312 15.12 -12.71 -6.69
C ALA A 312 15.54 -12.37 -5.25
N ALA A 313 15.44 -13.32 -4.33
CA ALA A 313 15.89 -13.14 -2.95
C ALA A 313 17.39 -12.81 -2.86
N ALA A 314 18.23 -13.53 -3.62
CA ALA A 314 19.68 -13.30 -3.65
C ALA A 314 20.06 -11.90 -4.22
N ALA A 315 19.24 -11.34 -5.12
CA ALA A 315 19.46 -10.02 -5.69
C ALA A 315 19.06 -8.85 -4.76
N MET A 316 18.36 -9.14 -3.66
CA MET A 316 17.97 -8.11 -2.69
C MET A 316 19.21 -7.57 -1.96
N PRO A 317 19.25 -6.25 -1.65
CA PRO A 317 20.33 -5.67 -0.89
C PRO A 317 20.46 -6.29 0.50
N ALA A 318 21.68 -6.49 0.99
CA ALA A 318 21.94 -6.85 2.37
C ALA A 318 21.75 -5.61 3.27
N ILE A 319 20.84 -5.70 4.22
CA ILE A 319 20.48 -4.59 5.13
C ILE A 319 20.58 -4.96 6.61
N GLU A 320 20.87 -6.21 6.91
CA GLU A 320 20.73 -6.81 8.24
C GLU A 320 21.55 -6.09 9.30
N ASP A 321 22.81 -5.73 9.01
CA ASP A 321 23.67 -5.02 9.96
C ASP A 321 23.18 -3.62 10.29
N GLY A 322 22.68 -2.91 9.26
CA GLY A 322 22.06 -1.59 9.43
C GLY A 322 20.79 -1.68 10.27
N LEU A 323 19.97 -2.64 9.95
CA LEU A 323 18.68 -2.86 10.61
C LEU A 323 18.87 -3.30 12.07
N ARG A 324 19.82 -4.21 12.38
CA ARG A 324 20.14 -4.58 13.77
C ARG A 324 20.56 -3.36 14.62
N ARG A 325 21.43 -2.50 14.05
CA ARG A 325 21.83 -1.26 14.76
C ARG A 325 20.64 -0.32 14.98
N GLU A 326 19.81 -0.12 13.97
CA GLU A 326 18.62 0.75 14.06
C GLU A 326 17.62 0.26 15.11
N LEU A 327 17.41 -1.06 15.17
CA LEU A 327 16.49 -1.70 16.11
C LEU A 327 17.10 -2.02 17.48
N GLY A 328 18.39 -1.76 17.71
CA GLY A 328 19.07 -2.10 18.96
C GLY A 328 19.19 -3.59 19.23
N LEU A 329 19.18 -4.43 18.19
CA LEU A 329 19.24 -5.87 18.30
C LEU A 329 20.69 -6.36 18.42
N ALA A 330 21.01 -7.10 19.48
CA ALA A 330 22.32 -7.74 19.64
C ALA A 330 22.52 -8.89 18.63
N ARG A 331 21.44 -9.60 18.26
CA ARG A 331 21.42 -10.69 17.28
C ARG A 331 20.05 -10.81 16.63
N SER A 332 19.99 -11.45 15.48
CA SER A 332 18.74 -11.91 14.87
C SER A 332 18.22 -13.16 15.61
N GLU A 333 16.95 -13.49 15.48
CA GLU A 333 16.36 -14.70 16.06
C GLU A 333 17.02 -15.96 15.50
N ALA A 334 17.35 -15.95 14.21
CA ALA A 334 18.10 -17.02 13.56
C ALA A 334 19.14 -16.45 12.58
N ASP A 335 20.09 -17.27 12.17
CA ASP A 335 21.08 -16.92 11.17
C ASP A 335 20.47 -16.80 9.78
N GLY A 336 21.14 -16.04 8.92
CA GLY A 336 20.72 -15.82 7.52
C GLY A 336 20.30 -14.38 7.23
N ARG A 337 20.00 -14.13 5.96
CA ARG A 337 19.55 -12.84 5.50
C ARG A 337 18.08 -12.63 5.83
N LEU A 338 17.68 -11.38 6.12
CA LEU A 338 16.29 -11.03 6.37
C LEU A 338 15.38 -11.56 5.26
N GLN A 339 15.77 -11.34 3.99
CA GLN A 339 14.98 -11.72 2.84
C GLN A 339 14.74 -13.23 2.76
N ASP A 340 15.75 -14.03 3.07
CA ASP A 340 15.63 -15.49 3.08
C ASP A 340 14.68 -15.94 4.19
N ARG A 341 14.77 -15.32 5.38
CA ARG A 341 13.92 -15.62 6.55
C ARG A 341 12.47 -15.20 6.33
N VAL A 342 12.24 -14.10 5.63
CA VAL A 342 10.88 -13.62 5.31
C VAL A 342 10.19 -14.50 4.27
N MET A 343 10.96 -15.09 3.33
CA MET A 343 10.41 -15.99 2.28
C MET A 343 10.26 -17.45 2.72
N LEU A 344 10.89 -17.82 3.82
CA LEU A 344 10.72 -19.16 4.40
C LEU A 344 9.57 -19.17 5.41
N PRO A 345 8.80 -20.23 5.47
CA PRO A 345 7.75 -20.40 6.46
C PRO A 345 8.31 -20.58 7.88
#